data_4a5d4a6730786c847a3d20c2defa8a72
#
_entry.id   4a5d4a6730786c847a3d20c2defa8a72
#
_cell.length_a   1.000
_cell.length_b   1.000
_cell.length_c   1.000
_cell.angle_alpha   90.00
_cell.angle_beta   90.00
_cell.angle_gamma   90.00
#
_symmetry.space_group_name_H-M   'P 1'
#
loop_
_entity.id
_entity.type
_entity.pdbx_description
1 polymer ?
#
loop_
_entity_poly.entity_id
_entity_poly.type
_entity_poly.pdbx_seq_one_letter_code
_entity_poly.pdbx_strand_id
1 'polypeptide(L)'
;MLLAASPAEAGSPRSHALLLAPEWEQAAQRAKERRAAWREVFESLEADPAECEAVVFPELLRYSRVQDGVEQAALLALYVQGGKAKADFSVGMFQMKPSFVEQVETAWMRSPLRHAFKLYFDTADNREQRSRRIRRLADERWQCVYLAVFVRLLMEREPSLATLPAGERVRLLATAYNFSFTAPLGELRLRQSRKTFHLDLLPSRKVPEDFPPRPPAKPENCLLRVCRDSGGVVRGYGYKPD
;
A
#
# COMPACT_ATOMS: atom_id res chain seq x y z
N MET A 1 54.41 -10.71 -19.20
CA MET A 1 53.81 -9.39 -18.90
C MET A 1 52.30 -9.61 -18.98
N LEU A 2 51.68 -9.98 -17.84
CA LEU A 2 50.25 -10.24 -17.75
C LEU A 2 49.57 -8.92 -17.38
N LEU A 3 48.72 -8.42 -18.28
CA LEU A 3 47.80 -7.30 -18.01
C LEU A 3 46.68 -7.81 -17.12
N ALA A 4 46.63 -7.36 -15.87
CA ALA A 4 45.52 -7.57 -14.98
C ALA A 4 44.35 -6.69 -15.45
N ALA A 5 43.23 -7.32 -15.83
CA ALA A 5 41.99 -6.61 -16.09
C ALA A 5 41.44 -6.07 -14.76
N SER A 6 41.22 -4.77 -14.70
CA SER A 6 40.49 -4.11 -13.61
C SER A 6 39.08 -4.67 -13.47
N PRO A 7 38.62 -4.92 -12.23
CA PRO A 7 37.20 -5.28 -12.03
C PRO A 7 36.34 -4.08 -12.40
N ALA A 8 35.40 -4.31 -13.34
CA ALA A 8 34.39 -3.34 -13.69
C ALA A 8 33.62 -2.91 -12.44
N GLU A 9 33.55 -1.62 -12.18
CA GLU A 9 32.74 -1.02 -11.13
C GLU A 9 31.31 -1.44 -11.33
N ALA A 10 30.85 -2.37 -10.47
CA ALA A 10 29.44 -2.70 -10.36
C ALA A 10 28.71 -1.44 -9.91
N GLY A 11 28.00 -0.81 -10.85
CA GLY A 11 27.25 0.42 -10.58
C GLY A 11 26.38 0.28 -9.35
N SER A 12 26.56 1.16 -8.40
CA SER A 12 25.73 1.29 -7.19
C SER A 12 24.25 1.28 -7.59
N PRO A 13 23.39 0.45 -6.99
CA PRO A 13 21.98 0.43 -7.34
C PRO A 13 21.41 1.83 -7.13
N ARG A 14 21.03 2.48 -8.23
CA ARG A 14 20.39 3.80 -8.18
C ARG A 14 19.16 3.67 -7.32
N SER A 15 19.08 4.46 -6.25
CA SER A 15 17.92 4.48 -5.38
C SER A 15 16.65 4.76 -6.21
N HIS A 16 15.59 3.96 -6.03
CA HIS A 16 14.31 4.22 -6.71
C HIS A 16 13.78 5.63 -6.44
N ALA A 17 14.14 6.22 -5.29
CA ALA A 17 13.86 7.61 -4.98
C ALA A 17 14.48 8.59 -5.99
N LEU A 18 15.67 8.29 -6.54
CA LEU A 18 16.27 9.12 -7.57
C LEU A 18 15.58 8.97 -8.93
N LEU A 19 15.08 7.77 -9.25
CA LEU A 19 14.36 7.51 -10.50
C LEU A 19 12.96 8.11 -10.52
N LEU A 20 12.36 8.31 -9.36
CA LEU A 20 11.01 8.81 -9.13
C LEU A 20 11.00 10.13 -8.35
N ALA A 21 12.10 10.89 -8.40
CA ALA A 21 12.29 12.05 -7.54
C ALA A 21 11.09 13.03 -7.51
N PRO A 22 10.50 13.45 -8.64
CA PRO A 22 9.37 14.36 -8.62
C PRO A 22 8.12 13.76 -7.97
N GLU A 23 7.78 12.51 -8.31
CA GLU A 23 6.62 11.81 -7.75
C GLU A 23 6.83 11.48 -6.28
N TRP A 24 8.06 11.15 -5.90
CA TRP A 24 8.45 10.89 -4.52
C TRP A 24 8.25 12.12 -3.64
N GLU A 25 8.78 13.26 -4.07
CA GLU A 25 8.63 14.53 -3.35
C GLU A 25 7.15 14.92 -3.20
N GLN A 26 6.35 14.80 -4.28
CA GLN A 26 4.92 15.06 -4.23
C GLN A 26 4.18 14.10 -3.27
N ALA A 27 4.51 12.80 -3.29
CA ALA A 27 3.92 11.83 -2.38
C ALA A 27 4.29 12.11 -0.93
N ALA A 28 5.56 12.41 -0.66
CA ALA A 28 6.06 12.77 0.66
C ALA A 28 5.40 14.06 1.20
N GLN A 29 5.26 15.07 0.34
CA GLN A 29 4.61 16.32 0.71
C GLN A 29 3.12 16.10 1.03
N ARG A 30 2.39 15.32 0.21
CA ARG A 30 0.99 14.95 0.51
C ARG A 30 0.85 14.21 1.84
N ALA A 31 1.71 13.22 2.08
CA ALA A 31 1.70 12.50 3.36
C ALA A 31 1.97 13.45 4.54
N LYS A 32 2.91 14.39 4.39
CA LYS A 32 3.24 15.39 5.42
C LYS A 32 2.04 16.25 5.77
N GLU A 33 1.36 16.79 4.77
CA GLU A 33 0.22 17.69 4.94
C GLU A 33 -0.99 17.01 5.61
N ARG A 34 -1.17 15.72 5.38
CA ARG A 34 -2.34 14.95 5.83
C ARG A 34 -2.10 14.08 7.05
N ARG A 35 -0.85 13.91 7.43
CA ARG A 35 -0.42 12.98 8.50
C ARG A 35 -1.19 13.13 9.79
N ALA A 36 -1.48 14.35 10.24
CA ALA A 36 -2.21 14.58 11.49
C ALA A 36 -3.64 14.01 11.41
N ALA A 37 -4.34 14.26 10.29
CA ALA A 37 -5.69 13.76 10.09
C ALA A 37 -5.72 12.22 9.91
N TRP A 38 -4.74 11.66 9.20
CA TRP A 38 -4.61 10.21 9.05
C TRP A 38 -4.32 9.52 10.38
N ARG A 39 -3.39 10.08 11.16
CA ARG A 39 -3.02 9.56 12.47
C ARG A 39 -4.23 9.45 13.38
N GLU A 40 -5.06 10.48 13.47
CA GLU A 40 -6.29 10.47 14.27
C GLU A 40 -7.16 9.25 13.94
N VAL A 41 -7.36 8.96 12.64
CA VAL A 41 -8.17 7.83 12.22
C VAL A 41 -7.49 6.50 12.54
N PHE A 42 -6.19 6.35 12.26
CA PHE A 42 -5.46 5.11 12.52
C PHE A 42 -5.42 4.78 14.00
N GLU A 43 -5.11 5.76 14.85
CA GLU A 43 -5.08 5.60 16.31
C GLU A 43 -6.47 5.27 16.87
N SER A 44 -7.56 5.85 16.31
CA SER A 44 -8.93 5.54 16.72
C SER A 44 -9.32 4.08 16.50
N LEU A 45 -8.64 3.38 15.60
CA LEU A 45 -8.81 1.96 15.29
C LEU A 45 -7.63 1.12 15.80
N GLU A 46 -6.77 1.68 16.65
CA GLU A 46 -5.58 1.03 17.21
C GLU A 46 -4.66 0.43 16.13
N ALA A 47 -4.58 1.07 14.97
CA ALA A 47 -3.61 0.74 13.94
C ALA A 47 -2.39 1.67 14.05
N ASP A 48 -1.17 1.12 13.87
CA ASP A 48 0.05 1.93 13.91
C ASP A 48 0.08 2.91 12.72
N PRO A 49 0.09 4.24 12.97
CA PRO A 49 0.07 5.23 11.90
C PRO A 49 1.27 5.14 10.96
N ALA A 50 2.46 4.83 11.49
CA ALA A 50 3.67 4.74 10.68
C ALA A 50 3.63 3.53 9.75
N GLU A 51 3.09 2.40 10.21
CA GLU A 51 2.89 1.22 9.38
C GLU A 51 1.82 1.45 8.31
N CYS A 52 0.69 2.04 8.69
CA CYS A 52 -0.36 2.39 7.72
C CYS A 52 0.16 3.32 6.62
N GLU A 53 0.86 4.40 7.00
CA GLU A 53 1.46 5.33 6.05
C GLU A 53 2.47 4.61 5.13
N ALA A 54 3.32 3.75 5.68
CA ALA A 54 4.31 3.00 4.90
C ALA A 54 3.66 2.01 3.92
N VAL A 55 2.53 1.40 4.27
CA VAL A 55 1.78 0.47 3.40
C VAL A 55 1.23 1.19 2.17
N VAL A 56 0.69 2.40 2.32
CA VAL A 56 0.06 3.12 1.20
C VAL A 56 0.98 4.09 0.48
N PHE A 57 2.18 4.32 0.96
CA PHE A 57 3.11 5.26 0.34
C PHE A 57 3.38 4.96 -1.15
N PRO A 58 3.53 3.69 -1.60
CA PRO A 58 3.63 3.39 -3.02
C PRO A 58 2.42 3.83 -3.85
N GLU A 59 1.22 3.84 -3.25
CA GLU A 59 0.00 4.26 -3.94
C GLU A 59 -0.07 5.79 -4.09
N LEU A 60 0.51 6.53 -3.13
CA LEU A 60 0.64 7.99 -3.25
C LEU A 60 1.53 8.39 -4.44
N LEU A 61 2.55 7.58 -4.76
CA LEU A 61 3.38 7.77 -5.95
C LEU A 61 2.56 7.61 -7.23
N ARG A 62 1.66 6.62 -7.27
CA ARG A 62 0.78 6.35 -8.41
C ARG A 62 -0.28 7.42 -8.56
N TYR A 63 -0.85 7.87 -7.47
CA TYR A 63 -1.94 8.84 -7.45
C TYR A 63 -1.58 10.16 -8.15
N SER A 64 -0.32 10.58 -8.11
CA SER A 64 0.13 11.80 -8.77
C SER A 64 -0.01 11.78 -10.31
N ARG A 65 -0.18 10.59 -10.89
CA ARG A 65 -0.27 10.37 -12.35
C ARG A 65 -1.70 10.12 -12.84
N VAL A 66 -2.65 9.82 -11.95
CA VAL A 66 -4.05 9.51 -12.34
C VAL A 66 -4.87 10.77 -12.31
N GLN A 67 -5.11 11.39 -13.46
CA GLN A 67 -5.91 12.63 -13.57
C GLN A 67 -7.10 12.55 -14.54
N ASP A 68 -7.47 11.39 -15.07
CA ASP A 68 -8.59 11.28 -16.01
C ASP A 68 -9.93 11.11 -15.29
N GLY A 69 -10.49 12.24 -14.81
CA GLY A 69 -11.73 12.27 -14.03
C GLY A 69 -12.96 11.75 -14.77
N VAL A 70 -13.03 11.87 -16.11
CA VAL A 70 -14.19 11.43 -16.90
C VAL A 70 -14.25 9.90 -17.01
N GLU A 71 -13.11 9.26 -17.28
CA GLU A 71 -13.02 7.81 -17.36
C GLU A 71 -13.32 7.17 -16.00
N GLN A 72 -12.80 7.75 -14.92
CA GLN A 72 -13.08 7.30 -13.57
C GLN A 72 -14.58 7.38 -13.23
N ALA A 73 -15.28 8.46 -13.61
CA ALA A 73 -16.70 8.60 -13.37
C ALA A 73 -17.54 7.51 -14.08
N ALA A 74 -17.17 7.15 -15.32
CA ALA A 74 -17.82 6.07 -16.05
C ALA A 74 -17.62 4.71 -15.37
N LEU A 75 -16.41 4.41 -14.92
CA LEU A 75 -16.08 3.18 -14.19
C LEU A 75 -16.83 3.09 -12.85
N LEU A 76 -16.96 4.21 -12.12
CA LEU A 76 -17.76 4.29 -10.90
C LEU A 76 -19.22 3.92 -11.16
N ALA A 77 -19.81 4.46 -12.23
CA ALA A 77 -21.19 4.16 -12.63
C ALA A 77 -21.37 2.67 -13.00
N LEU A 78 -20.43 2.08 -13.73
CA LEU A 78 -20.44 0.66 -14.09
C LEU A 78 -20.37 -0.24 -12.86
N TYR A 79 -19.51 0.07 -11.88
CA TYR A 79 -19.46 -0.66 -10.62
C TYR A 79 -20.79 -0.56 -9.85
N VAL A 80 -21.38 0.63 -9.74
CA VAL A 80 -22.64 0.82 -9.05
C VAL A 80 -23.76 0.00 -9.70
N GLN A 81 -23.77 -0.12 -11.04
CA GLN A 81 -24.79 -0.89 -11.78
C GLN A 81 -24.59 -2.40 -11.65
N GLY A 82 -23.36 -2.90 -11.83
CA GLY A 82 -23.09 -4.32 -12.00
C GLY A 82 -22.02 -4.92 -11.08
N GLY A 83 -21.54 -4.16 -10.09
CA GLY A 83 -20.54 -4.60 -9.13
C GLY A 83 -19.16 -4.80 -9.75
N LYS A 84 -18.25 -5.44 -8.99
CA LYS A 84 -16.85 -5.69 -9.38
C LYS A 84 -16.69 -6.52 -10.67
N ALA A 85 -17.71 -7.27 -11.05
CA ALA A 85 -17.72 -8.01 -12.31
C ALA A 85 -17.80 -7.09 -13.54
N LYS A 86 -18.34 -5.88 -13.38
CA LYS A 86 -18.41 -4.87 -14.45
C LYS A 86 -17.25 -3.87 -14.40
N ALA A 87 -16.81 -3.50 -13.20
CA ALA A 87 -15.69 -2.59 -13.03
C ALA A 87 -15.01 -2.81 -11.68
N ASP A 88 -13.70 -3.01 -11.69
CA ASP A 88 -12.87 -3.14 -10.48
C ASP A 88 -11.56 -2.38 -10.69
N PHE A 89 -11.54 -1.14 -10.29
CA PHE A 89 -10.47 -0.18 -10.54
C PHE A 89 -10.09 0.56 -9.28
N SER A 90 -8.91 1.15 -9.28
CA SER A 90 -8.39 1.89 -8.12
C SER A 90 -9.07 3.23 -7.95
N VAL A 91 -9.47 3.56 -6.72
CA VAL A 91 -10.17 4.79 -6.35
C VAL A 91 -9.41 5.51 -5.24
N GLY A 92 -9.35 6.83 -5.38
CA GLY A 92 -8.83 7.73 -4.36
C GLY A 92 -7.33 7.66 -4.14
N MET A 93 -6.88 8.35 -3.10
CA MET A 93 -5.46 8.56 -2.85
C MET A 93 -4.70 7.27 -2.52
N PHE A 94 -5.33 6.34 -1.83
CA PHE A 94 -4.74 5.05 -1.48
C PHE A 94 -4.98 3.97 -2.54
N GLN A 95 -5.54 4.34 -3.71
CA GLN A 95 -5.75 3.45 -4.86
C GLN A 95 -6.46 2.14 -4.49
N MET A 96 -7.49 2.23 -3.65
CA MET A 96 -8.27 1.07 -3.21
C MET A 96 -9.26 0.61 -4.29
N LYS A 97 -9.30 -0.70 -4.52
CA LYS A 97 -10.29 -1.30 -5.42
C LYS A 97 -11.59 -1.61 -4.69
N PRO A 98 -12.76 -1.47 -5.36
CA PRO A 98 -14.02 -1.90 -4.78
C PRO A 98 -14.04 -3.35 -4.29
N SER A 99 -13.43 -4.28 -5.05
CA SER A 99 -13.32 -5.69 -4.66
C SER A 99 -12.52 -5.91 -3.38
N PHE A 100 -11.43 -5.14 -3.19
CA PHE A 100 -10.65 -5.16 -1.96
C PHE A 100 -11.49 -4.70 -0.77
N VAL A 101 -12.20 -3.59 -0.91
CA VAL A 101 -13.03 -3.04 0.16
C VAL A 101 -14.20 -3.97 0.51
N GLU A 102 -14.83 -4.63 -0.48
CA GLU A 102 -15.86 -5.67 -0.23
C GLU A 102 -15.31 -6.82 0.63
N GLN A 103 -14.10 -7.27 0.37
CA GLN A 103 -13.45 -8.32 1.17
C GLN A 103 -13.16 -7.84 2.59
N VAL A 104 -12.65 -6.62 2.74
CA VAL A 104 -12.36 -6.00 4.04
C VAL A 104 -13.65 -5.83 4.85
N GLU A 105 -14.73 -5.25 4.27
CA GLU A 105 -16.03 -5.10 4.92
C GLU A 105 -16.59 -6.45 5.39
N THR A 106 -16.52 -7.46 4.51
CA THR A 106 -17.04 -8.81 4.81
C THR A 106 -16.23 -9.48 5.94
N ALA A 107 -14.91 -9.38 5.91
CA ALA A 107 -14.05 -9.93 6.95
C ALA A 107 -14.27 -9.22 8.29
N TRP A 108 -14.38 -7.88 8.27
CA TRP A 108 -14.64 -7.09 9.47
C TRP A 108 -15.96 -7.47 10.14
N MET A 109 -17.02 -7.67 9.36
CA MET A 109 -18.32 -8.07 9.88
C MET A 109 -18.33 -9.49 10.48
N ARG A 110 -17.31 -10.30 10.21
CA ARG A 110 -17.10 -11.62 10.84
C ARG A 110 -16.17 -11.54 12.06
N SER A 111 -15.35 -10.51 12.15
CA SER A 111 -14.42 -10.29 13.27
C SER A 111 -15.12 -9.78 14.51
N PRO A 112 -14.73 -10.19 15.73
CA PRO A 112 -15.20 -9.61 16.98
C PRO A 112 -14.82 -8.12 17.12
N LEU A 113 -13.80 -7.65 16.41
CA LEU A 113 -13.33 -6.26 16.45
C LEU A 113 -14.44 -5.26 16.10
N ARG A 114 -15.41 -5.63 15.24
CA ARG A 114 -16.56 -4.76 14.92
C ARG A 114 -17.31 -4.25 16.15
N HIS A 115 -17.39 -5.07 17.20
CA HIS A 115 -18.09 -4.71 18.43
C HIS A 115 -17.23 -3.79 19.31
N ALA A 116 -15.94 -4.06 19.39
CA ALA A 116 -14.99 -3.24 20.16
C ALA A 116 -14.94 -1.81 19.62
N PHE A 117 -14.88 -1.66 18.29
CA PHE A 117 -14.81 -0.35 17.63
C PHE A 117 -16.17 0.23 17.23
N LYS A 118 -17.26 -0.49 17.46
CA LYS A 118 -18.64 -0.07 17.07
C LYS A 118 -18.72 0.34 15.60
N LEU A 119 -17.94 -0.30 14.74
CA LEU A 119 -17.90 -0.06 13.31
C LEU A 119 -18.60 -1.20 12.56
N TYR A 120 -19.61 -0.86 11.77
CA TYR A 120 -20.45 -1.83 11.08
C TYR A 120 -20.59 -1.46 9.60
N PHE A 121 -20.49 -2.47 8.74
CA PHE A 121 -20.70 -2.35 7.32
C PHE A 121 -21.92 -3.16 6.89
N ASP A 122 -22.72 -2.62 6.01
CA ASP A 122 -23.70 -3.40 5.28
C ASP A 122 -23.01 -4.04 4.06
N THR A 123 -22.90 -5.35 4.08
CA THR A 123 -22.18 -6.13 3.07
C THR A 123 -23.08 -6.61 1.92
N ALA A 124 -24.34 -6.16 1.85
CA ALA A 124 -25.22 -6.52 0.75
C ALA A 124 -24.65 -6.06 -0.60
N ASP A 125 -24.73 -6.95 -1.61
CA ASP A 125 -24.31 -6.63 -2.97
C ASP A 125 -25.49 -6.10 -3.79
N ASN A 126 -25.92 -4.89 -3.48
CA ASN A 126 -26.97 -4.19 -4.21
C ASN A 126 -26.48 -2.79 -4.64
N ARG A 127 -27.25 -2.15 -5.53
CA ARG A 127 -26.91 -0.85 -6.10
C ARG A 127 -26.68 0.23 -5.02
N GLU A 128 -27.49 0.22 -3.97
CA GLU A 128 -27.39 1.22 -2.90
C GLU A 128 -26.09 1.06 -2.13
N GLN A 129 -25.74 -0.15 -1.70
CA GLN A 129 -24.52 -0.41 -0.94
C GLN A 129 -23.26 -0.19 -1.79
N ARG A 130 -23.30 -0.57 -3.08
CA ARG A 130 -22.21 -0.23 -4.02
C ARG A 130 -22.02 1.27 -4.15
N SER A 131 -23.10 2.05 -4.25
CA SER A 131 -23.06 3.52 -4.28
C SER A 131 -22.50 4.09 -2.98
N ARG A 132 -22.88 3.56 -1.82
CA ARG A 132 -22.31 3.98 -0.51
C ARG A 132 -20.83 3.67 -0.44
N ARG A 133 -20.40 2.50 -0.90
CA ARG A 133 -18.98 2.09 -0.92
C ARG A 133 -18.14 3.01 -1.80
N ILE A 134 -18.63 3.39 -2.97
CA ILE A 134 -17.95 4.36 -3.82
C ILE A 134 -17.81 5.72 -3.15
N ARG A 135 -18.83 6.23 -2.47
CA ARG A 135 -18.72 7.48 -1.71
C ARG A 135 -17.66 7.40 -0.62
N ARG A 136 -17.57 6.26 0.10
CA ARG A 136 -16.51 6.02 1.10
C ARG A 136 -15.14 5.96 0.45
N LEU A 137 -15.01 5.29 -0.69
CA LEU A 137 -13.75 5.22 -1.43
C LEU A 137 -13.28 6.57 -1.98
N ALA A 138 -14.20 7.47 -2.29
CA ALA A 138 -13.89 8.84 -2.71
C ALA A 138 -13.50 9.75 -1.54
N ASP A 139 -13.80 9.36 -0.32
CA ASP A 139 -13.52 10.11 0.91
C ASP A 139 -12.21 9.64 1.55
N GLU A 140 -11.27 10.55 1.75
CA GLU A 140 -9.93 10.27 2.28
C GLU A 140 -9.98 9.69 3.71
N ARG A 141 -10.86 10.21 4.56
CA ARG A 141 -11.03 9.72 5.93
C ARG A 141 -11.50 8.26 5.93
N TRP A 142 -12.42 7.91 5.04
CA TRP A 142 -12.88 6.55 4.88
C TRP A 142 -11.80 5.62 4.29
N GLN A 143 -10.93 6.12 3.43
CA GLN A 143 -9.77 5.34 2.97
C GLN A 143 -8.84 5.01 4.15
N CYS A 144 -8.60 5.96 5.07
CA CYS A 144 -7.86 5.68 6.30
C CYS A 144 -8.57 4.62 7.16
N VAL A 145 -9.90 4.70 7.32
CA VAL A 145 -10.68 3.66 8.04
C VAL A 145 -10.48 2.29 7.41
N TYR A 146 -10.63 2.16 6.09
CA TYR A 146 -10.44 0.87 5.41
C TYR A 146 -9.01 0.33 5.53
N LEU A 147 -8.02 1.20 5.47
CA LEU A 147 -6.62 0.81 5.66
C LEU A 147 -6.37 0.30 7.10
N ALA A 148 -6.84 1.03 8.11
CA ALA A 148 -6.71 0.61 9.50
C ALA A 148 -7.43 -0.73 9.74
N VAL A 149 -8.66 -0.86 9.26
CA VAL A 149 -9.44 -2.10 9.32
C VAL A 149 -8.70 -3.26 8.66
N PHE A 150 -8.14 -3.06 7.48
CA PHE A 150 -7.32 -4.06 6.79
C PHE A 150 -6.11 -4.49 7.63
N VAL A 151 -5.34 -3.53 8.16
CA VAL A 151 -4.17 -3.82 9.01
C VAL A 151 -4.58 -4.62 10.25
N ARG A 152 -5.63 -4.19 10.95
CA ARG A 152 -6.15 -4.86 12.15
C ARG A 152 -6.60 -6.29 11.86
N LEU A 153 -7.34 -6.50 10.78
CA LEU A 153 -7.80 -7.83 10.37
C LEU A 153 -6.63 -8.76 10.00
N LEU A 154 -5.60 -8.25 9.35
CA LEU A 154 -4.44 -9.05 9.00
C LEU A 154 -3.63 -9.42 10.25
N MET A 155 -3.47 -8.49 11.18
CA MET A 155 -2.82 -8.73 12.47
C MET A 155 -3.60 -9.70 13.36
N GLU A 156 -4.94 -9.65 13.33
CA GLU A 156 -5.81 -10.61 14.04
C GLU A 156 -5.68 -12.02 13.44
N ARG A 157 -5.70 -12.12 12.11
CA ARG A 157 -5.59 -13.41 11.40
C ARG A 157 -4.21 -14.05 11.53
N GLU A 158 -3.17 -13.23 11.58
CA GLU A 158 -1.77 -13.65 11.59
C GLU A 158 -1.01 -13.04 12.79
N PRO A 159 -1.28 -13.52 14.01
CA PRO A 159 -0.67 -12.94 15.23
C PRO A 159 0.86 -12.94 15.22
N SER A 160 1.48 -13.85 14.45
CA SER A 160 2.94 -13.91 14.26
C SER A 160 3.52 -12.63 13.65
N LEU A 161 2.72 -11.83 12.97
CA LEU A 161 3.17 -10.54 12.44
C LEU A 161 3.60 -9.57 13.53
N ALA A 162 2.98 -9.63 14.72
CA ALA A 162 3.31 -8.75 15.84
C ALA A 162 4.74 -8.95 16.36
N THR A 163 5.31 -10.16 16.19
CA THR A 163 6.67 -10.49 16.65
C THR A 163 7.75 -10.17 15.61
N LEU A 164 7.36 -9.83 14.38
CA LEU A 164 8.31 -9.51 13.32
C LEU A 164 8.91 -8.11 13.50
N PRO A 165 10.15 -7.90 13.05
CA PRO A 165 10.70 -6.56 12.90
C PRO A 165 9.75 -5.68 12.07
N ALA A 166 9.57 -4.41 12.46
CA ALA A 166 8.60 -3.51 11.83
C ALA A 166 8.76 -3.44 10.29
N GLY A 167 9.99 -3.38 9.79
CA GLY A 167 10.24 -3.35 8.34
C GLY A 167 9.81 -4.62 7.61
N GLU A 168 9.88 -5.81 8.23
CA GLU A 168 9.38 -7.05 7.65
C GLU A 168 7.86 -7.09 7.67
N ARG A 169 7.27 -6.69 8.79
CA ARG A 169 5.83 -6.59 8.95
C ARG A 169 5.19 -5.66 7.92
N VAL A 170 5.73 -4.44 7.78
CA VAL A 170 5.27 -3.48 6.75
C VAL A 170 5.34 -4.07 5.34
N ARG A 171 6.42 -4.79 5.00
CA ARG A 171 6.51 -5.42 3.68
C ARG A 171 5.45 -6.47 3.44
N LEU A 172 5.12 -7.27 4.45
CA LEU A 172 4.04 -8.28 4.35
C LEU A 172 2.67 -7.61 4.25
N LEU A 173 2.41 -6.59 5.06
CA LEU A 173 1.19 -5.78 4.97
C LEU A 173 1.04 -5.15 3.58
N ALA A 174 2.08 -4.50 3.06
CA ALA A 174 2.06 -3.90 1.73
C ALA A 174 1.88 -4.95 0.62
N THR A 175 2.47 -6.15 0.78
CA THR A 175 2.27 -7.26 -0.16
C THR A 175 0.83 -7.74 -0.14
N ALA A 176 0.22 -7.90 1.04
CA ALA A 176 -1.18 -8.29 1.17
C ALA A 176 -2.13 -7.23 0.59
N TYR A 177 -1.83 -5.96 0.80
CA TYR A 177 -2.58 -4.82 0.26
C TYR A 177 -2.60 -4.82 -1.28
N ASN A 178 -1.44 -5.04 -1.89
CA ASN A 178 -1.29 -4.95 -3.34
C ASN A 178 -1.59 -6.25 -4.10
N PHE A 179 -1.51 -7.40 -3.43
CA PHE A 179 -1.71 -8.70 -4.07
C PHE A 179 -3.07 -9.30 -3.72
N SER A 180 -3.25 -9.64 -2.47
CA SER A 180 -4.50 -10.25 -1.99
C SER A 180 -4.58 -10.20 -0.46
N PHE A 181 -5.62 -9.57 0.05
CA PHE A 181 -5.93 -9.54 1.47
C PHE A 181 -6.14 -10.96 2.04
N THR A 182 -6.72 -11.85 1.26
CA THR A 182 -7.09 -13.21 1.70
C THR A 182 -5.98 -14.24 1.53
N ALA A 183 -4.85 -13.85 0.91
CA ALA A 183 -3.73 -14.77 0.70
C ALA A 183 -3.14 -15.24 2.05
N PRO A 184 -2.78 -16.52 2.17
CA PRO A 184 -2.11 -17.04 3.36
C PRO A 184 -0.69 -16.46 3.49
N LEU A 185 -0.19 -16.38 4.74
CA LEU A 185 1.11 -15.76 5.05
C LEU A 185 2.27 -16.37 4.26
N GLY A 186 2.25 -17.69 4.03
CA GLY A 186 3.27 -18.38 3.23
C GLY A 186 3.31 -17.85 1.78
N GLU A 187 2.15 -17.61 1.17
CA GLU A 187 2.07 -17.05 -0.18
C GLU A 187 2.55 -15.58 -0.20
N LEU A 188 2.18 -14.78 0.80
CA LEU A 188 2.65 -13.41 0.94
C LEU A 188 4.18 -13.35 1.02
N ARG A 189 4.80 -14.24 1.79
CA ARG A 189 6.27 -14.35 1.89
C ARG A 189 6.92 -14.74 0.55
N LEU A 190 6.33 -15.68 -0.17
CA LEU A 190 6.80 -16.07 -1.50
C LEU A 190 6.67 -14.92 -2.51
N ARG A 191 5.59 -14.17 -2.45
CA ARG A 191 5.38 -12.98 -3.30
C ARG A 191 6.37 -11.86 -2.97
N GLN A 192 6.59 -11.60 -1.70
CA GLN A 192 7.56 -10.62 -1.24
C GLN A 192 8.98 -10.90 -1.73
N SER A 193 9.36 -12.16 -1.86
CA SER A 193 10.69 -12.56 -2.36
C SER A 193 10.83 -12.40 -3.88
N ARG A 194 9.71 -12.41 -4.63
CA ARG A 194 9.72 -12.19 -6.07
C ARG A 194 9.91 -10.70 -6.36
N LYS A 195 10.86 -10.37 -7.23
CA LYS A 195 11.21 -8.99 -7.62
C LYS A 195 10.15 -8.28 -8.47
N THR A 196 8.93 -8.76 -8.48
CA THR A 196 7.83 -8.26 -9.31
C THR A 196 6.97 -7.23 -8.57
N PHE A 197 7.59 -6.19 -8.05
CA PHE A 197 6.85 -4.96 -7.81
C PHE A 197 6.74 -4.26 -9.19
N HIS A 198 5.68 -4.56 -9.91
CA HIS A 198 5.31 -3.78 -11.08
C HIS A 198 4.84 -2.42 -10.58
N LEU A 199 5.75 -1.47 -10.54
CA LEU A 199 5.39 -0.09 -10.71
C LEU A 199 4.92 0.00 -12.17
N ASP A 200 3.62 -0.11 -12.43
CA ASP A 200 3.00 0.29 -13.70
C ASP A 200 3.15 1.81 -13.93
N LEU A 201 4.18 2.38 -13.35
CA LEU A 201 4.57 3.78 -13.41
C LEU A 201 5.35 4.10 -14.67
N LEU A 202 5.76 3.09 -15.45
CA LEU A 202 6.43 3.29 -16.71
C LEU A 202 5.47 2.86 -17.84
N PRO A 203 5.12 3.76 -18.78
CA PRO A 203 4.45 3.32 -19.99
C PRO A 203 5.39 2.33 -20.68
N SER A 204 5.01 1.04 -20.67
CA SER A 204 5.51 -0.07 -21.52
C SER A 204 7.00 -0.11 -21.88
N ARG A 205 7.90 0.51 -21.14
CA ARG A 205 9.32 0.21 -21.31
C ARG A 205 9.57 -1.08 -20.55
N LYS A 206 9.75 -2.18 -21.30
CA LYS A 206 10.35 -3.42 -20.81
C LYS A 206 11.56 -3.02 -19.97
N VAL A 207 11.52 -3.33 -18.67
CA VAL A 207 12.71 -3.24 -17.83
C VAL A 207 13.73 -4.13 -18.53
N PRO A 208 14.93 -3.63 -18.90
CA PRO A 208 15.94 -4.45 -19.52
C PRO A 208 16.18 -5.70 -18.66
N GLU A 209 16.29 -6.88 -19.29
CA GLU A 209 16.58 -8.15 -18.61
C GLU A 209 17.87 -8.14 -17.79
N ASP A 210 18.70 -7.12 -17.96
CA ASP A 210 19.99 -6.90 -17.32
C ASP A 210 19.90 -6.21 -15.95
N PHE A 211 18.76 -6.23 -15.26
CA PHE A 211 18.72 -5.75 -13.88
C PHE A 211 19.54 -6.70 -13.01
N PRO A 212 20.66 -6.25 -12.44
CA PRO A 212 21.54 -7.12 -11.68
C PRO A 212 20.80 -7.77 -10.51
N PRO A 213 21.13 -9.03 -10.15
CA PRO A 213 20.52 -9.70 -9.02
C PRO A 213 20.75 -8.85 -7.76
N ARG A 214 19.67 -8.61 -7.04
CA ARG A 214 19.63 -7.82 -5.80
C ARG A 214 20.65 -8.41 -4.81
N PRO A 215 21.54 -7.62 -4.22
CA PRO A 215 22.28 -8.06 -3.05
C PRO A 215 21.27 -8.40 -1.92
N PRO A 216 21.61 -9.32 -1.00
CA PRO A 216 20.76 -9.67 0.13
C PRO A 216 20.33 -8.38 0.84
N ALA A 217 19.04 -8.25 1.07
CA ALA A 217 18.42 -7.02 1.54
C ALA A 217 19.04 -6.58 2.88
N LYS A 218 19.96 -5.63 2.81
CA LYS A 218 20.13 -4.75 3.96
C LYS A 218 18.82 -3.97 4.10
N PRO A 219 18.36 -3.66 5.32
CA PRO A 219 17.14 -2.88 5.55
C PRO A 219 17.07 -1.57 4.76
N GLU A 220 18.21 -1.08 4.36
CA GLU A 220 18.43 0.16 3.61
C GLU A 220 18.02 0.11 2.14
N ASN A 221 17.79 -1.07 1.55
CA ASN A 221 17.55 -1.24 0.11
C ASN A 221 16.13 -1.69 -0.24
N CYS A 222 15.21 -1.61 0.66
CA CYS A 222 13.83 -1.90 0.35
C CYS A 222 13.18 -0.67 -0.29
N LEU A 223 12.30 -0.87 -1.27
CA LEU A 223 11.42 0.17 -1.85
C LEU A 223 10.67 0.97 -0.80
N LEU A 224 10.51 0.39 0.33
CA LEU A 224 10.02 0.89 1.54
C LEU A 224 11.20 1.03 2.51
N ARG A 225 11.85 2.15 2.60
CA ARG A 225 12.77 2.49 3.68
C ARG A 225 11.93 2.87 4.89
N VAL A 226 11.83 2.00 5.84
CA VAL A 226 11.36 2.38 7.17
C VAL A 226 12.54 3.06 7.86
N CYS A 227 12.55 4.37 7.92
CA CYS A 227 13.53 5.09 8.71
C CYS A 227 13.17 4.96 10.18
N ARG A 228 14.12 4.52 10.99
CA ARG A 228 14.05 4.72 12.44
C ARG A 228 14.62 6.09 12.73
N ASP A 229 13.87 6.90 13.45
CA ASP A 229 14.45 8.07 14.10
C ASP A 229 15.19 7.67 15.39
N SER A 230 15.88 8.63 15.99
CA SER A 230 16.62 8.46 17.25
C SER A 230 15.76 8.03 18.44
N GLY A 231 14.43 8.02 18.30
CA GLY A 231 13.48 7.57 19.32
C GLY A 231 12.94 6.15 19.09
N GLY A 232 13.39 5.42 18.07
CA GLY A 232 12.93 4.06 17.77
C GLY A 232 11.58 3.98 17.07
N VAL A 233 10.96 5.09 16.74
CA VAL A 233 9.70 5.16 15.99
C VAL A 233 9.96 4.85 14.53
N VAL A 234 9.19 3.92 14.00
CA VAL A 234 9.22 3.57 12.58
C VAL A 234 8.48 4.64 11.80
N ARG A 235 9.20 5.41 10.98
CA ARG A 235 8.59 6.37 10.07
C ARG A 235 8.58 5.83 8.66
N GLY A 236 7.56 6.22 7.93
CA GLY A 236 7.38 5.77 6.55
C GLY A 236 8.57 6.09 5.66
N TYR A 237 8.58 5.49 4.55
CA TYR A 237 9.61 5.38 3.56
C TYR A 237 10.07 6.69 2.97
N GLY A 238 11.37 6.94 3.09
CA GLY A 238 12.02 8.10 2.48
C GLY A 238 11.56 9.44 3.01
N TYR A 239 10.71 9.44 4.04
CA TYR A 239 10.24 10.65 4.67
C TYR A 239 11.17 10.96 5.86
N LYS A 240 11.95 12.03 5.75
CA LYS A 240 12.53 12.72 6.91
C LYS A 240 11.55 13.83 7.30
N PRO A 241 11.06 13.88 8.53
CA PRO A 241 10.51 15.14 9.02
C PRO A 241 11.69 16.10 9.19
N ASP A 242 11.54 17.30 8.74
CA ASP A 242 12.35 18.42 9.16
C ASP A 242 12.02 18.80 10.61
#